data_5e2272795e778052386b8a23bfd421f0
#
_entry.id   5e2272795e778052386b8a23bfd421f0
#
_cell.length_a   1.000
_cell.length_b   1.000
_cell.length_c   1.000
_cell.angle_alpha   90.00
_cell.angle_beta   90.00
_cell.angle_gamma   90.00
#
_symmetry.space_group_name_H-M   'P 1'
#
loop_
_entity.id
_entity.type
_entity.pdbx_description
1 polymer ?
#
loop_
_entity_poly.entity_id
_entity_poly.type
_entity_poly.pdbx_seq_one_letter_code
_entity_poly.pdbx_strand_id
1 'polypeptide(L)'
;PPSLSLLTVMALVCSNSLLVPLQTEFFALEGLTQLMKTIDRIKVNLNPELSIQGILLTMYDRRNKLSSQVESEARSYFKDKVYQTVIPRNVRLSEAPSHGVPVLIYDKTCPGSKSYYNFTDEFISQENKVGSAA
;
A
#
# COMPACT_ATOMS: atom_id res chain seq x y z
N PRO A 1 5.72 -10.00 2.41
CA PRO A 1 6.00 -11.40 2.14
C PRO A 1 4.76 -12.26 2.42
N PRO A 2 4.52 -13.32 1.64
CA PRO A 2 3.32 -14.14 1.77
C PRO A 2 3.26 -14.96 3.07
N SER A 3 4.34 -15.03 3.82
CA SER A 3 4.40 -15.74 5.09
C SER A 3 4.67 -14.77 6.25
N LEU A 4 3.94 -14.94 7.33
CA LEU A 4 4.21 -14.28 8.60
C LEU A 4 5.39 -14.95 9.30
N SER A 5 6.58 -14.77 8.72
CA SER A 5 7.83 -15.28 9.26
C SER A 5 8.26 -14.50 10.50
N LEU A 6 9.22 -15.03 11.25
CA LEU A 6 9.82 -14.33 12.38
C LEU A 6 10.32 -12.93 11.99
N LEU A 7 10.92 -12.78 10.81
CA LEU A 7 11.39 -11.48 10.31
C LEU A 7 10.25 -10.48 10.11
N THR A 8 9.08 -10.93 9.65
CA THR A 8 7.90 -10.07 9.52
C THR A 8 7.42 -9.62 10.90
N VAL A 9 7.37 -10.50 11.88
CA VAL A 9 7.01 -10.16 13.26
C VAL A 9 7.99 -9.15 13.84
N MET A 10 9.29 -9.38 13.68
CA MET A 10 10.32 -8.43 14.13
C MET A 10 10.18 -7.05 13.50
N ALA A 11 9.92 -7.00 12.18
CA ALA A 11 9.68 -5.74 11.48
C ALA A 11 8.44 -5.01 12.02
N LEU A 12 7.33 -5.72 12.27
CA LEU A 12 6.11 -5.14 12.84
C LEU A 12 6.31 -4.63 14.27
N VAL A 13 7.12 -5.32 15.07
CA VAL A 13 7.44 -4.90 16.44
C VAL A 13 8.27 -3.60 16.45
N CYS A 14 9.17 -3.43 15.49
CA CYS A 14 10.03 -2.25 15.39
C CYS A 14 9.39 -1.06 14.64
N SER A 15 8.22 -1.25 14.02
CA SER A 15 7.60 -0.23 13.18
C SER A 15 6.67 0.67 13.98
N ASN A 16 6.61 1.95 13.62
CA ASN A 16 5.63 2.89 14.14
C ASN A 16 4.30 2.78 13.38
N SER A 17 4.39 2.68 12.06
CA SER A 17 3.22 2.56 11.20
C SER A 17 3.50 1.69 9.97
N LEU A 18 2.44 1.26 9.30
CA LEU A 18 2.50 0.36 8.15
C LEU A 18 1.83 1.01 6.94
N LEU A 19 2.58 1.11 5.85
CA LEU A 19 2.04 1.35 4.52
C LEU A 19 1.86 0.00 3.83
N VAL A 20 0.63 -0.31 3.42
CA VAL A 20 0.26 -1.61 2.84
C VAL A 20 -0.01 -1.47 1.35
N PRO A 21 0.91 -1.88 0.46
CA PRO A 21 0.59 -2.00 -0.96
C PRO A 21 -0.32 -3.21 -1.19
N LEU A 22 -1.48 -2.99 -1.81
CA LEU A 22 -2.48 -4.00 -2.10
C LEU A 22 -2.66 -4.13 -3.61
N GLN A 23 -2.33 -5.28 -4.17
CA GLN A 23 -2.63 -5.57 -5.58
C GLN A 23 -4.14 -5.77 -5.76
N THR A 24 -4.73 -5.18 -6.82
CA THR A 24 -6.17 -5.27 -7.08
C THR A 24 -6.54 -6.57 -7.79
N GLU A 25 -6.27 -7.70 -7.12
CA GLU A 25 -6.51 -9.07 -7.60
C GLU A 25 -7.45 -9.84 -6.67
N PHE A 26 -7.93 -11.01 -7.11
CA PHE A 26 -9.01 -11.76 -6.47
C PHE A 26 -8.79 -12.03 -4.97
N PHE A 27 -7.59 -12.44 -4.57
CA PHE A 27 -7.29 -12.75 -3.16
C PHE A 27 -6.83 -11.55 -2.33
N ALA A 28 -6.90 -10.34 -2.87
CA ALA A 28 -6.40 -9.15 -2.22
C ALA A 28 -7.01 -8.89 -0.84
N LEU A 29 -8.32 -8.96 -0.75
CA LEU A 29 -9.06 -8.66 0.49
C LEU A 29 -8.92 -9.77 1.54
N GLU A 30 -8.82 -11.02 1.10
CA GLU A 30 -8.51 -12.13 2.01
C GLU A 30 -7.12 -11.96 2.63
N GLY A 31 -6.11 -11.67 1.79
CA GLY A 31 -4.75 -11.39 2.26
C GLY A 31 -4.69 -10.19 3.21
N LEU A 32 -5.43 -9.14 2.91
CA LEU A 32 -5.52 -7.96 3.77
C LEU A 32 -6.18 -8.30 5.11
N THR A 33 -7.24 -9.09 5.11
CA THR A 33 -7.91 -9.55 6.34
C THR A 33 -6.99 -10.38 7.23
N GLN A 34 -6.19 -11.26 6.63
CA GLN A 34 -5.17 -12.04 7.36
C GLN A 34 -4.08 -11.14 7.97
N LEU A 35 -3.62 -10.15 7.20
CA LEU A 35 -2.67 -9.15 7.68
C LEU A 35 -3.23 -8.37 8.88
N MET A 36 -4.49 -7.92 8.80
CA MET A 36 -5.15 -7.20 9.89
C MET A 36 -5.18 -8.01 11.18
N LYS A 37 -5.58 -9.27 11.12
CA LYS A 37 -5.56 -10.17 12.30
C LYS A 37 -4.18 -10.29 12.92
N THR A 38 -3.13 -10.26 12.10
CA THR A 38 -1.76 -10.32 12.61
C THR A 38 -1.34 -9.01 13.26
N ILE A 39 -1.66 -7.89 12.64
CA ILE A 39 -1.41 -6.56 13.21
C ILE A 39 -2.07 -6.46 14.59
N ASP A 40 -3.34 -6.88 14.71
CA ASP A 40 -4.06 -6.86 15.98
C ASP A 40 -3.37 -7.70 17.06
N ARG A 41 -2.87 -8.89 16.72
CA ARG A 41 -2.09 -9.72 17.65
C ARG A 41 -0.78 -9.07 18.10
N ILE A 42 -0.08 -8.42 17.16
CA ILE A 42 1.16 -7.68 17.46
C ILE A 42 0.85 -6.50 18.36
N LYS A 43 -0.20 -5.73 18.09
CA LYS A 43 -0.61 -4.59 18.91
C LYS A 43 -0.92 -5.00 20.34
N VAL A 44 -1.65 -6.08 20.53
CA VAL A 44 -2.05 -6.53 21.87
C VAL A 44 -0.85 -6.98 22.72
N ASN A 45 0.14 -7.64 22.09
CA ASN A 45 1.17 -8.36 22.85
C ASN A 45 2.57 -7.72 22.79
N LEU A 46 2.89 -7.00 21.70
CA LEU A 46 4.28 -6.64 21.41
C LEU A 46 4.49 -5.17 21.06
N ASN A 47 3.54 -4.53 20.36
CA ASN A 47 3.67 -3.14 19.92
C ASN A 47 2.30 -2.44 19.89
N PRO A 48 1.79 -1.91 21.02
CA PRO A 48 0.49 -1.25 21.09
C PRO A 48 0.36 -0.01 20.19
N GLU A 49 1.48 0.67 19.93
CA GLU A 49 1.50 1.91 19.13
C GLU A 49 1.47 1.65 17.62
N LEU A 50 1.61 0.39 17.18
CA LEU A 50 1.59 0.06 15.76
C LEU A 50 0.28 0.48 15.12
N SER A 51 0.36 1.26 14.06
CA SER A 51 -0.83 1.75 13.33
C SER A 51 -0.74 1.47 11.84
N ILE A 52 -1.88 1.50 11.15
CA ILE A 52 -1.89 1.48 9.70
C ILE A 52 -1.87 2.92 9.21
N GLN A 53 -0.79 3.28 8.53
CA GLN A 53 -0.61 4.55 7.85
C GLN A 53 -1.61 4.69 6.71
N GLY A 54 -1.65 3.66 5.85
CA GLY A 54 -2.58 3.63 4.75
C GLY A 54 -2.42 2.40 3.85
N ILE A 55 -3.37 2.24 2.95
CA ILE A 55 -3.43 1.17 1.96
C ILE A 55 -3.31 1.79 0.58
N LEU A 56 -2.28 1.41 -0.18
CA LEU A 56 -2.05 1.85 -1.55
C LEU A 56 -2.46 0.76 -2.54
N LEU A 57 -3.49 1.04 -3.33
CA LEU A 57 -3.92 0.12 -4.38
C LEU A 57 -2.91 0.12 -5.53
N THR A 58 -2.45 -1.07 -5.91
CA THR A 58 -1.44 -1.27 -6.96
C THR A 58 -1.92 -2.24 -8.02
N MET A 59 -1.19 -2.31 -9.13
CA MET A 59 -1.53 -3.16 -10.28
C MET A 59 -2.95 -2.91 -10.81
N TYR A 60 -3.44 -1.69 -10.65
CA TYR A 60 -4.80 -1.31 -10.99
C TYR A 60 -5.00 -1.28 -12.51
N ASP A 61 -5.94 -2.07 -13.03
CA ASP A 61 -6.34 -2.03 -14.44
C ASP A 61 -7.79 -1.54 -14.56
N ARG A 62 -7.98 -0.32 -15.09
CA ARG A 62 -9.30 0.30 -15.28
C ARG A 62 -10.25 -0.50 -16.19
N ARG A 63 -9.69 -1.35 -17.04
CA ARG A 63 -10.48 -2.20 -17.96
C ARG A 63 -11.00 -3.47 -17.27
N ASN A 64 -10.44 -3.79 -16.11
CA ASN A 64 -10.79 -4.99 -15.36
C ASN A 64 -11.81 -4.64 -14.26
N LYS A 65 -13.03 -5.19 -14.39
CA LYS A 65 -14.10 -5.01 -13.39
C LYS A 65 -13.69 -5.48 -11.98
N LEU A 66 -12.84 -6.50 -11.90
CA LEU A 66 -12.32 -7.00 -10.63
C LEU A 66 -11.51 -5.91 -9.89
N SER A 67 -10.67 -5.15 -10.60
CA SER A 67 -9.90 -4.05 -9.98
C SER A 67 -10.82 -3.01 -9.35
N SER A 68 -11.89 -2.60 -10.06
CA SER A 68 -12.88 -1.65 -9.55
C SER A 68 -13.68 -2.21 -8.37
N GLN A 69 -13.98 -3.51 -8.39
CA GLN A 69 -14.68 -4.18 -7.30
C GLN A 69 -13.82 -4.24 -6.04
N VAL A 70 -12.55 -4.66 -6.15
CA VAL A 70 -11.59 -4.69 -5.05
C VAL A 70 -11.36 -3.28 -4.49
N GLU A 71 -11.25 -2.26 -5.34
CA GLU A 71 -11.16 -0.86 -4.90
C GLU A 71 -12.40 -0.45 -4.08
N SER A 72 -13.59 -0.69 -4.61
CA SER A 72 -14.85 -0.34 -3.93
C SER A 72 -14.98 -1.01 -2.56
N GLU A 73 -14.65 -2.28 -2.47
CA GLU A 73 -14.68 -3.03 -1.22
C GLU A 73 -13.62 -2.56 -0.24
N ALA A 74 -12.39 -2.32 -0.69
CA ALA A 74 -11.32 -1.79 0.15
C ALA A 74 -11.69 -0.41 0.71
N ARG A 75 -12.21 0.50 -0.12
CA ARG A 75 -12.66 1.83 0.33
C ARG A 75 -13.86 1.77 1.26
N SER A 76 -14.81 0.86 1.04
CA SER A 76 -15.95 0.65 1.94
C SER A 76 -15.51 0.21 3.34
N TYR A 77 -14.53 -0.70 3.40
CA TYR A 77 -14.09 -1.31 4.66
C TYR A 77 -13.08 -0.45 5.43
N PHE A 78 -12.09 0.11 4.73
CA PHE A 78 -10.97 0.83 5.33
C PHE A 78 -11.08 2.35 5.22
N LYS A 79 -12.09 2.85 4.50
CA LYS A 79 -12.43 4.29 4.40
C LYS A 79 -11.22 5.17 4.13
N ASP A 80 -10.92 6.08 5.05
CA ASP A 80 -9.86 7.08 4.95
C ASP A 80 -8.43 6.48 4.98
N LYS A 81 -8.30 5.20 5.28
CA LYS A 81 -7.02 4.49 5.22
C LYS A 81 -6.61 4.09 3.80
N VAL A 82 -7.51 4.14 2.82
CA VAL A 82 -7.18 3.84 1.43
C VAL A 82 -6.83 5.13 0.70
N TYR A 83 -5.59 5.25 0.21
CA TYR A 83 -5.15 6.40 -0.57
C TYR A 83 -6.03 6.61 -1.80
N GLN A 84 -6.26 7.90 -2.17
CA GLN A 84 -7.02 8.23 -3.37
C GLN A 84 -6.25 7.85 -4.63
N THR A 85 -4.94 8.04 -4.58
CA THR A 85 -4.05 7.65 -5.67
C THR A 85 -3.98 6.13 -5.78
N VAL A 86 -4.07 5.62 -7.01
CA VAL A 86 -3.86 4.21 -7.35
C VAL A 86 -2.66 4.07 -8.29
N ILE A 87 -1.87 3.01 -8.13
CA ILE A 87 -0.75 2.71 -9.03
C ILE A 87 -1.25 1.78 -10.14
N PRO A 88 -1.25 2.23 -11.40
CA PRO A 88 -1.76 1.44 -12.49
C PRO A 88 -0.83 0.27 -12.83
N ARG A 89 -1.41 -0.78 -13.41
CA ARG A 89 -0.61 -1.80 -14.09
C ARG A 89 0.12 -1.15 -15.26
N ASN A 90 1.46 -1.19 -15.22
CA ASN A 90 2.30 -0.52 -16.22
C ASN A 90 3.56 -1.31 -16.49
N VAL A 91 3.84 -1.57 -17.77
CA VAL A 91 5.00 -2.38 -18.21
C VAL A 91 6.32 -1.75 -17.75
N ARG A 92 6.43 -0.42 -17.77
CA ARG A 92 7.65 0.29 -17.34
C ARG A 92 8.00 0.05 -15.87
N LEU A 93 6.97 -0.13 -15.01
CA LEU A 93 7.17 -0.51 -13.60
C LEU A 93 7.78 -1.91 -13.46
N SER A 94 7.45 -2.82 -14.37
CA SER A 94 7.98 -4.18 -14.37
C SER A 94 9.36 -4.28 -15.02
N GLU A 95 9.66 -3.40 -15.97
CA GLU A 95 10.96 -3.36 -16.68
C GLU A 95 12.07 -2.71 -15.85
N ALA A 96 11.77 -1.60 -15.17
CA ALA A 96 12.76 -0.81 -14.44
C ALA A 96 13.67 -1.62 -13.50
N PRO A 97 13.16 -2.58 -12.70
CA PRO A 97 14.01 -3.42 -11.85
C PRO A 97 15.02 -4.27 -12.61
N SER A 98 14.70 -4.72 -13.85
CA SER A 98 15.65 -5.48 -14.68
C SER A 98 16.85 -4.64 -15.14
N HIS A 99 16.71 -3.32 -15.11
CA HIS A 99 17.78 -2.37 -15.41
C HIS A 99 18.46 -1.83 -14.13
N GLY A 100 18.07 -2.32 -12.95
CA GLY A 100 18.67 -1.90 -11.67
C GLY A 100 18.38 -0.44 -11.29
N VAL A 101 17.33 0.17 -11.86
CA VAL A 101 16.98 1.57 -11.62
C VAL A 101 15.50 1.71 -11.22
N PRO A 102 15.14 2.71 -10.40
CA PRO A 102 13.74 2.98 -10.13
C PRO A 102 13.02 3.52 -11.38
N VAL A 103 11.73 3.24 -11.49
CA VAL A 103 10.90 3.68 -12.64
C VAL A 103 10.97 5.20 -12.87
N LEU A 104 11.14 5.97 -11.81
CA LEU A 104 11.26 7.44 -11.87
C LEU A 104 12.49 7.92 -12.64
N ILE A 105 13.53 7.07 -12.71
CA ILE A 105 14.74 7.31 -13.53
C ILE A 105 14.59 6.64 -14.88
N TYR A 106 14.02 5.44 -14.93
CA TYR A 106 13.83 4.65 -16.14
C TYR A 106 12.92 5.33 -17.16
N ASP A 107 11.74 5.77 -16.72
CA ASP A 107 10.78 6.50 -17.54
C ASP A 107 9.93 7.44 -16.67
N LYS A 108 10.35 8.71 -16.59
CA LYS A 108 9.66 9.75 -15.80
C LYS A 108 8.24 10.05 -16.29
N THR A 109 7.97 9.79 -17.56
CA THR A 109 6.72 10.21 -18.24
C THR A 109 5.64 9.17 -18.22
N CYS A 110 5.97 7.92 -17.92
CA CYS A 110 5.01 6.83 -17.91
C CYS A 110 3.94 7.01 -16.82
N PRO A 111 2.75 6.42 -17.02
CA PRO A 111 1.67 6.50 -16.04
C PRO A 111 2.07 6.01 -14.65
N GLY A 112 2.92 4.98 -14.56
CA GLY A 112 3.44 4.48 -13.30
C GLY A 112 4.23 5.52 -12.52
N SER A 113 5.20 6.19 -13.15
CA SER A 113 5.98 7.26 -12.53
C SER A 113 5.12 8.41 -12.04
N LYS A 114 4.20 8.89 -12.88
CA LYS A 114 3.27 9.96 -12.51
C LYS A 114 2.42 9.59 -11.30
N SER A 115 1.92 8.35 -11.25
CA SER A 115 1.12 7.89 -10.12
C SER A 115 1.94 7.81 -8.83
N TYR A 116 3.21 7.41 -8.88
CA TYR A 116 4.07 7.43 -7.70
C TYR A 116 4.37 8.86 -7.22
N TYR A 117 4.56 9.83 -8.12
CA TYR A 117 4.66 11.23 -7.70
C TYR A 117 3.38 11.73 -7.01
N ASN A 118 2.22 11.48 -7.62
CA ASN A 118 0.93 11.86 -7.02
C ASN A 118 0.72 11.20 -5.64
N PHE A 119 1.09 9.92 -5.52
CA PHE A 119 1.03 9.22 -4.24
C PHE A 119 1.96 9.86 -3.20
N THR A 120 3.17 10.25 -3.59
CA THR A 120 4.11 10.91 -2.67
C THR A 120 3.55 12.23 -2.17
N ASP A 121 2.96 13.05 -3.05
CA ASP A 121 2.33 14.31 -2.67
C ASP A 121 1.15 14.08 -1.71
N GLU A 122 0.31 13.08 -1.99
CA GLU A 122 -0.81 12.70 -1.11
C GLU A 122 -0.30 12.22 0.25
N PHE A 123 0.72 11.35 0.27
CA PHE A 123 1.32 10.82 1.49
C PHE A 123 1.88 11.93 2.38
N ILE A 124 2.70 12.83 1.83
CA ILE A 124 3.29 13.95 2.57
C ILE A 124 2.20 14.90 3.08
N SER A 125 1.16 15.15 2.28
CA SER A 125 0.04 16.00 2.69
C SER A 125 -0.75 15.42 3.88
N GLN A 126 -0.89 14.10 3.95
CA GLN A 126 -1.54 13.43 5.08
C GLN A 126 -0.67 13.49 6.34
N GLU A 127 0.64 13.24 6.22
CA GLU A 127 1.59 13.34 7.34
C GLU A 127 1.59 14.74 7.96
N ASN A 128 1.62 15.78 7.14
CA ASN A 128 1.60 17.17 7.62
C ASN A 128 0.30 17.52 8.39
N LYS A 129 -0.83 16.92 8.03
CA LYS A 129 -2.09 17.10 8.75
C LYS A 129 -2.07 16.43 10.13
N VAL A 130 -1.47 15.25 10.23
CA VAL A 130 -1.34 14.52 11.50
C VAL A 130 -0.36 15.25 12.44
N GLY A 131 0.78 15.70 11.92
CA GLY A 131 1.78 16.44 12.72
C GLY A 131 1.32 17.83 13.17
N SER A 132 0.32 18.44 12.51
CA SER A 132 -0.24 19.74 12.93
C SER A 132 -1.38 19.61 13.96
N ALA A 133 -1.85 18.39 14.22
CA ALA A 133 -2.94 18.12 15.18
C ALA A 133 -2.41 17.56 16.53
N ALA A 134 -1.11 17.41 16.67
CA ALA A 134 -0.43 17.00 17.90
C ALA A 134 0.27 18.19 18.55
#